data_5c85dff37fa12c6bf88b5615d5255508
#
_entry.id   5c85dff37fa12c6bf88b5615d5255508
#
_cell.length_a   1.000
_cell.length_b   1.000
_cell.length_c   1.000
_cell.angle_alpha   90.00
_cell.angle_beta   90.00
_cell.angle_gamma   90.00
#
_symmetry.space_group_name_H-M   'P 1'
#
loop_
_entity.id
_entity.type
_entity.pdbx_description
1 polymer ?
#
loop_
_entity_poly.entity_id
_entity_poly.type
_entity_poly.pdbx_seq_one_letter_code
_entity_poly.pdbx_strand_id
1 'polypeptide(L)'
;MILAVDIGNTNIVLGILDGDTLINECRLSTAVNDSAEEYAIKLNSILEICKINPEDIEGSVISSVVPPLIRTVSKAIMLITGKKSIVIGPGVKTGLNIKTNNPAELGADMVAGAVASIEKYPCPQIIFDLGTATTASVIDKNGCFIGCSILCGVKTALNALASGTAQLPQIDIVAPKMQFAQTLSTCMRSGTVYGTA
;
A
#
# COMPACT_ATOMS: atom_id res chain seq x y z
N MET A 1 -6.97 -8.16 19.50
CA MET A 1 -6.94 -7.82 18.05
C MET A 1 -5.63 -7.16 17.65
N ILE A 2 -5.25 -7.20 16.35
CA ILE A 2 -4.05 -6.53 15.81
C ILE A 2 -4.47 -5.45 14.82
N LEU A 3 -3.86 -4.26 14.93
CA LEU A 3 -4.03 -3.18 13.98
C LEU A 3 -2.86 -3.20 12.98
N ALA A 4 -3.14 -3.54 11.73
CA ALA A 4 -2.19 -3.45 10.61
C ALA A 4 -2.37 -2.10 9.91
N VAL A 5 -1.27 -1.39 9.67
CA VAL A 5 -1.28 -0.06 9.04
C VAL A 5 -0.29 -0.05 7.88
N ASP A 6 -0.80 0.19 6.67
CA ASP A 6 0.03 0.40 5.49
C ASP A 6 0.00 1.87 5.07
N ILE A 7 1.15 2.53 5.15
CA ILE A 7 1.30 3.96 4.86
C ILE A 7 1.87 4.14 3.46
N GLY A 8 0.98 4.30 2.49
CA GLY A 8 1.32 4.63 1.12
C GLY A 8 1.41 6.14 0.86
N ASN A 9 1.94 6.52 -0.30
CA ASN A 9 2.07 7.93 -0.69
C ASN A 9 0.73 8.67 -0.83
N THR A 10 -0.33 7.95 -1.21
CA THR A 10 -1.65 8.53 -1.46
C THR A 10 -2.65 8.20 -0.36
N ASN A 11 -2.60 6.98 0.16
CA ASN A 11 -3.54 6.50 1.17
C ASN A 11 -2.81 5.74 2.28
N ILE A 12 -3.39 5.80 3.47
CA ILE A 12 -3.09 4.91 4.58
C ILE A 12 -4.22 3.89 4.66
N VAL A 13 -3.89 2.62 4.60
CA VAL A 13 -4.84 1.52 4.74
C VAL A 13 -4.71 0.92 6.14
N LEU A 14 -5.84 0.72 6.78
CA LEU A 14 -5.95 0.14 8.12
C LEU A 14 -6.66 -1.18 8.03
N GLY A 15 -6.01 -2.23 8.46
CA GLY A 15 -6.62 -3.56 8.63
C GLY A 15 -6.75 -3.89 10.12
N ILE A 16 -7.91 -4.37 10.53
CA ILE A 16 -8.13 -4.83 11.89
C ILE A 16 -8.33 -6.34 11.85
N LEU A 17 -7.44 -7.06 12.51
CA LEU A 17 -7.42 -8.52 12.51
C LEU A 17 -7.78 -9.07 13.89
N ASP A 18 -8.60 -10.12 13.89
CA ASP A 18 -8.81 -10.98 15.05
C ASP A 18 -8.29 -12.40 14.71
N GLY A 19 -7.19 -12.78 15.33
CA GLY A 19 -6.39 -13.91 14.86
C GLY A 19 -5.97 -13.70 13.39
N ASP A 20 -6.29 -14.67 12.53
CA ASP A 20 -5.98 -14.63 11.10
C ASP A 20 -7.11 -14.02 10.24
N THR A 21 -8.17 -13.52 10.87
CA THR A 21 -9.34 -12.99 10.16
C THR A 21 -9.28 -11.47 10.10
N LEU A 22 -9.32 -10.91 8.87
CA LEU A 22 -9.51 -9.48 8.66
C LEU A 22 -10.98 -9.13 8.92
N ILE A 23 -11.23 -8.37 10.01
CA ILE A 23 -12.59 -7.99 10.42
C ILE A 23 -13.04 -6.72 9.69
N ASN A 24 -12.15 -5.72 9.64
CA ASN A 24 -12.42 -4.44 8.99
C ASN A 24 -11.22 -3.97 8.19
N GLU A 25 -11.50 -3.33 7.05
CA GLU A 25 -10.53 -2.56 6.28
C GLU A 25 -11.05 -1.13 6.12
N CYS A 26 -10.21 -0.17 6.43
CA CYS A 26 -10.52 1.25 6.31
C CYS A 26 -9.39 1.98 5.60
N ARG A 27 -9.71 3.14 5.04
CA ARG A 27 -8.74 3.92 4.26
C ARG A 27 -8.82 5.40 4.63
N LEU A 28 -7.65 6.00 4.82
CA LEU A 28 -7.45 7.44 5.01
C LEU A 28 -6.60 8.00 3.88
N SER A 29 -6.77 9.27 3.55
CA SER A 29 -5.82 9.99 2.71
C SER A 29 -4.52 10.22 3.49
N THR A 30 -3.38 10.05 2.83
CA THR A 30 -2.07 10.38 3.41
C THR A 30 -1.92 11.89 3.51
N ALA A 31 -1.73 12.40 4.73
CA ALA A 31 -1.54 13.81 5.02
C ALA A 31 -0.21 14.01 5.75
N VAL A 32 0.84 14.35 4.98
CA VAL A 32 2.24 14.39 5.47
C VAL A 32 2.44 15.44 6.56
N ASN A 33 1.59 16.49 6.57
CA ASN A 33 1.69 17.60 7.50
C ASN A 33 0.88 17.42 8.79
N ASP A 34 0.09 16.35 8.89
CA ASP A 34 -0.70 16.08 10.11
C ASP A 34 0.21 15.72 11.29
N SER A 35 -0.15 16.22 12.44
CA SER A 35 0.47 15.86 13.73
C SER A 35 0.06 14.46 14.18
N ALA A 36 0.76 13.95 15.19
CA ALA A 36 0.39 12.66 15.79
C ALA A 36 -0.99 12.71 16.47
N GLU A 37 -1.37 13.84 17.00
CA GLU A 37 -2.65 14.10 17.66
C GLU A 37 -3.79 14.10 16.63
N GLU A 38 -3.61 14.70 15.45
CA GLU A 38 -4.58 14.66 14.35
C GLU A 38 -4.76 13.24 13.82
N TYR A 39 -3.68 12.49 13.65
CA TYR A 39 -3.78 11.07 13.28
C TYR A 39 -4.44 10.25 14.38
N ALA A 40 -4.18 10.52 15.66
CA ALA A 40 -4.84 9.83 16.76
C ALA A 40 -6.37 10.03 16.73
N ILE A 41 -6.84 11.26 16.47
CA ILE A 41 -8.28 11.56 16.32
C ILE A 41 -8.86 10.77 15.14
N LYS A 42 -8.21 10.80 13.98
CA LYS A 42 -8.68 10.07 12.78
C LYS A 42 -8.75 8.57 13.01
N LEU A 43 -7.70 7.98 13.62
CA LEU A 43 -7.64 6.56 13.92
C LEU A 43 -8.71 6.16 14.95
N ASN A 44 -8.88 6.95 16.02
CA ASN A 44 -9.90 6.68 17.03
C ASN A 44 -11.31 6.73 16.43
N SER A 45 -11.60 7.73 15.58
CA SER A 45 -12.89 7.83 14.90
C SER A 45 -13.17 6.64 13.98
N ILE A 46 -12.13 6.09 13.31
CA ILE A 46 -12.28 4.85 12.52
C ILE A 46 -12.60 3.66 13.40
N LEU A 47 -11.89 3.50 14.52
CA LEU A 47 -12.17 2.40 15.46
C LEU A 47 -13.61 2.50 16.02
N GLU A 48 -14.08 3.71 16.34
CA GLU A 48 -15.47 3.96 16.77
C GLU A 48 -16.49 3.56 15.68
N ILE A 49 -16.26 3.96 14.42
CA ILE A 49 -17.12 3.59 13.28
C ILE A 49 -17.16 2.07 13.12
N CYS A 50 -16.02 1.41 13.30
CA CYS A 50 -15.90 -0.06 13.25
C CYS A 50 -16.44 -0.75 14.52
N LYS A 51 -16.85 0.02 15.55
CA LYS A 51 -17.29 -0.48 16.87
C LYS A 51 -16.22 -1.30 17.59
N ILE A 52 -14.98 -0.87 17.50
CA ILE A 52 -13.82 -1.50 18.13
C ILE A 52 -13.30 -0.58 19.24
N ASN A 53 -13.15 -1.15 20.43
CA ASN A 53 -12.53 -0.42 21.53
C ASN A 53 -11.01 -0.41 21.34
N PRO A 54 -10.34 0.76 21.42
CA PRO A 54 -8.88 0.83 21.37
C PRO A 54 -8.17 -0.07 22.39
N GLU A 55 -8.79 -0.34 23.52
CA GLU A 55 -8.26 -1.25 24.56
C GLU A 55 -8.18 -2.72 24.08
N ASP A 56 -9.01 -3.12 23.10
CA ASP A 56 -9.01 -4.47 22.52
C ASP A 56 -7.85 -4.69 21.53
N ILE A 57 -7.13 -3.60 21.17
CA ILE A 57 -5.94 -3.68 20.33
C ILE A 57 -4.74 -4.12 21.18
N GLU A 58 -4.28 -5.34 20.96
CA GLU A 58 -3.15 -5.94 21.67
C GLU A 58 -1.80 -5.47 21.12
N GLY A 59 -1.77 -5.06 19.86
CA GLY A 59 -0.57 -4.60 19.18
C GLY A 59 -0.87 -4.04 17.80
N SER A 60 0.17 -3.48 17.17
CA SER A 60 0.06 -2.95 15.82
C SER A 60 1.32 -3.21 15.02
N VAL A 61 1.15 -3.33 13.70
CA VAL A 61 2.25 -3.42 12.73
C VAL A 61 2.10 -2.32 11.69
N ILE A 62 3.20 -1.67 11.33
CA ILE A 62 3.24 -0.59 10.34
C ILE A 62 4.15 -1.01 9.19
N SER A 63 3.61 -1.02 7.98
CA SER A 63 4.33 -0.95 6.71
C SER A 63 4.30 0.49 6.22
N SER A 64 5.40 1.01 5.68
CA SER A 64 5.40 2.38 5.17
C SER A 64 6.43 2.59 4.07
N VAL A 65 6.01 3.32 3.03
CA VAL A 65 6.88 3.93 2.01
C VAL A 65 6.97 5.46 2.16
N VAL A 66 6.50 5.99 3.30
CA VAL A 66 6.54 7.42 3.67
C VAL A 66 7.26 7.60 5.00
N PRO A 67 8.61 7.59 5.02
CA PRO A 67 9.41 7.60 6.25
C PRO A 67 9.04 8.68 7.27
N PRO A 68 8.71 9.94 6.89
CA PRO A 68 8.35 10.97 7.86
C PRO A 68 7.12 10.61 8.71
N LEU A 69 6.16 9.85 8.14
CA LEU A 69 4.92 9.49 8.84
C LEU A 69 5.05 8.31 9.79
N ILE A 70 6.10 7.49 9.67
CA ILE A 70 6.28 6.31 10.54
C ILE A 70 6.23 6.72 12.02
N ARG A 71 7.00 7.74 12.40
CA ARG A 71 7.07 8.21 13.79
C ARG A 71 5.76 8.85 14.25
N THR A 72 5.14 9.63 13.36
CA THR A 72 3.88 10.34 13.63
C THR A 72 2.74 9.35 13.88
N VAL A 73 2.55 8.37 12.98
CA VAL A 73 1.49 7.36 13.08
C VAL A 73 1.76 6.39 14.24
N SER A 74 3.02 5.99 14.46
CA SER A 74 3.38 5.18 15.65
C SER A 74 3.04 5.88 16.96
N LYS A 75 3.29 7.20 17.06
CA LYS A 75 2.90 8.01 18.22
C LYS A 75 1.39 8.09 18.35
N ALA A 76 0.67 8.29 17.25
CA ALA A 76 -0.80 8.32 17.24
C ALA A 76 -1.41 7.03 17.78
N ILE A 77 -0.92 5.88 17.29
CA ILE A 77 -1.37 4.55 17.77
C ILE A 77 -1.07 4.38 19.27
N MET A 78 0.12 4.78 19.70
CA MET A 78 0.47 4.73 21.12
C MET A 78 -0.45 5.58 21.99
N LEU A 79 -0.89 6.76 21.50
CA LEU A 79 -1.80 7.63 22.23
C LEU A 79 -3.17 7.00 22.45
N ILE A 80 -3.69 6.27 21.46
CA ILE A 80 -5.06 5.70 21.53
C ILE A 80 -5.09 4.30 22.16
N THR A 81 -4.02 3.49 21.96
CA THR A 81 -4.01 2.08 22.40
C THR A 81 -3.11 1.82 23.61
N GLY A 82 -2.19 2.73 23.91
CA GLY A 82 -1.12 2.51 24.90
C GLY A 82 -0.07 1.48 24.47
N LYS A 83 -0.09 1.00 23.22
CA LYS A 83 0.79 -0.07 22.71
C LYS A 83 1.80 0.47 21.70
N LYS A 84 3.00 -0.11 21.71
CA LYS A 84 4.02 0.20 20.71
C LYS A 84 3.77 -0.57 19.41
N SER A 85 3.96 0.10 18.29
CA SER A 85 3.89 -0.53 16.96
C SER A 85 5.21 -1.21 16.60
N ILE A 86 5.12 -2.33 15.89
CA ILE A 86 6.23 -2.94 15.16
C ILE A 86 6.25 -2.29 13.77
N VAL A 87 7.40 -1.77 13.36
CA VAL A 87 7.58 -1.16 12.03
C VAL A 87 8.35 -2.13 11.15
N ILE A 88 7.76 -2.52 10.02
CA ILE A 88 8.43 -3.38 9.04
C ILE A 88 9.59 -2.58 8.42
N GLY A 89 10.78 -3.17 8.45
CA GLY A 89 11.98 -2.53 7.93
C GLY A 89 13.24 -3.35 8.23
N PRO A 90 14.41 -2.80 7.89
CA PRO A 90 15.68 -3.47 8.14
C PRO A 90 15.83 -3.92 9.60
N GLY A 91 16.17 -5.18 9.80
CA GLY A 91 16.34 -5.78 11.13
C GLY A 91 15.09 -6.49 11.69
N VAL A 92 13.92 -6.31 11.09
CA VAL A 92 12.72 -7.08 11.47
C VAL A 92 12.76 -8.44 10.79
N LYS A 93 12.63 -9.50 11.57
CA LYS A 93 12.59 -10.89 11.06
C LYS A 93 11.19 -11.17 10.50
N THR A 94 11.01 -11.01 9.20
CA THR A 94 9.77 -11.31 8.49
C THR A 94 9.67 -12.73 7.98
N GLY A 95 10.75 -13.50 8.04
CA GLY A 95 10.83 -14.84 7.44
C GLY A 95 11.13 -14.83 5.94
N LEU A 96 11.02 -13.71 5.26
CA LEU A 96 11.30 -13.59 3.84
C LEU A 96 12.81 -13.62 3.56
N ASN A 97 13.25 -14.53 2.68
CA ASN A 97 14.63 -14.54 2.18
C ASN A 97 14.72 -13.64 0.95
N ILE A 98 15.42 -12.51 1.07
CA ILE A 98 15.56 -11.50 0.01
C ILE A 98 16.92 -11.67 -0.64
N LYS A 99 16.95 -11.99 -1.93
CA LYS A 99 18.17 -12.24 -2.76
C LYS A 99 18.45 -11.11 -3.76
N THR A 100 18.04 -9.89 -3.45
CA THR A 100 18.40 -8.70 -4.23
C THR A 100 19.80 -8.20 -3.84
N ASN A 101 20.43 -7.40 -4.69
CA ASN A 101 21.76 -6.84 -4.41
C ASN A 101 21.78 -5.94 -3.17
N ASN A 102 20.69 -5.23 -2.90
CA ASN A 102 20.51 -4.40 -1.70
C ASN A 102 19.14 -4.67 -1.05
N PRO A 103 19.05 -5.65 -0.16
CA PRO A 103 17.78 -5.97 0.51
C PRO A 103 17.18 -4.82 1.33
N ALA A 104 17.99 -3.86 1.78
CA ALA A 104 17.52 -2.73 2.59
C ALA A 104 16.74 -1.68 1.78
N GLU A 105 16.86 -1.69 0.44
CA GLU A 105 16.11 -0.80 -0.44
C GLU A 105 14.71 -1.31 -0.78
N LEU A 106 14.41 -2.58 -0.45
CA LEU A 106 13.10 -3.14 -0.72
C LEU A 106 12.03 -2.48 0.16
N GLY A 107 10.98 -1.97 -0.47
CA GLY A 107 9.86 -1.34 0.22
C GLY A 107 9.18 -2.29 1.23
N ALA A 108 8.76 -1.75 2.35
CA ALA A 108 8.10 -2.53 3.41
C ALA A 108 6.78 -3.16 2.93
N ASP A 109 6.05 -2.47 2.04
CA ASP A 109 4.85 -2.94 1.35
C ASP A 109 5.14 -4.20 0.51
N MET A 110 6.21 -4.19 -0.28
CA MET A 110 6.63 -5.34 -1.09
C MET A 110 7.04 -6.52 -0.22
N VAL A 111 7.72 -6.26 0.91
CA VAL A 111 8.07 -7.30 1.88
C VAL A 111 6.82 -7.91 2.50
N ALA A 112 5.89 -7.09 2.96
CA ALA A 112 4.63 -7.55 3.55
C ALA A 112 3.78 -8.34 2.55
N GLY A 113 3.65 -7.84 1.31
CA GLY A 113 2.94 -8.52 0.22
C GLY A 113 3.56 -9.86 -0.14
N ALA A 114 4.89 -9.94 -0.20
CA ALA A 114 5.61 -11.19 -0.49
C ALA A 114 5.40 -12.24 0.60
N VAL A 115 5.51 -11.86 1.88
CA VAL A 115 5.27 -12.77 3.01
C VAL A 115 3.84 -13.30 2.98
N ALA A 116 2.85 -12.42 2.82
CA ALA A 116 1.44 -12.81 2.76
C ALA A 116 1.13 -13.70 1.56
N SER A 117 1.78 -13.45 0.42
CA SER A 117 1.59 -14.25 -0.79
C SER A 117 2.18 -15.65 -0.66
N ILE A 118 3.38 -15.78 -0.08
CA ILE A 118 4.03 -17.08 0.15
C ILE A 118 3.20 -17.95 1.09
N GLU A 119 2.58 -17.35 2.10
CA GLU A 119 1.71 -18.06 3.05
C GLU A 119 0.43 -18.60 2.38
N LYS A 120 -0.14 -17.84 1.42
CA LYS A 120 -1.44 -18.16 0.82
C LYS A 120 -1.35 -18.97 -0.48
N TYR A 121 -0.26 -18.87 -1.21
CA TYR A 121 -0.14 -19.44 -2.56
C TYR A 121 1.17 -20.22 -2.74
N PRO A 122 1.18 -21.26 -3.60
CA PRO A 122 2.40 -22.02 -3.87
C PRO A 122 3.41 -21.20 -4.67
N CYS A 123 4.69 -21.43 -4.38
CA CYS A 123 5.81 -20.90 -5.17
C CYS A 123 6.16 -21.83 -6.36
N PRO A 124 6.73 -21.31 -7.47
CA PRO A 124 7.09 -19.91 -7.70
C PRO A 124 5.91 -19.03 -8.07
N GLN A 125 6.02 -17.70 -7.86
CA GLN A 125 4.93 -16.76 -8.13
C GLN A 125 5.44 -15.40 -8.57
N ILE A 126 4.57 -14.65 -9.27
CA ILE A 126 4.74 -13.23 -9.57
C ILE A 126 3.59 -12.50 -8.89
N ILE A 127 3.92 -11.49 -8.10
CA ILE A 127 2.95 -10.68 -7.36
C ILE A 127 2.86 -9.33 -8.04
N PHE A 128 1.66 -8.98 -8.52
CA PHE A 128 1.37 -7.64 -9.02
C PHE A 128 0.66 -6.83 -7.94
N ASP A 129 1.17 -5.66 -7.64
CA ASP A 129 0.50 -4.64 -6.83
C ASP A 129 0.18 -3.43 -7.70
N LEU A 130 -1.10 -3.10 -7.80
CA LEU A 130 -1.64 -2.05 -8.68
C LEU A 130 -1.97 -0.81 -7.84
N GLY A 131 -0.96 -0.02 -7.52
CA GLY A 131 -1.05 1.19 -6.72
C GLY A 131 -0.73 2.48 -7.46
N THR A 132 -0.14 3.44 -6.75
CA THR A 132 0.46 4.66 -7.30
C THR A 132 1.57 4.33 -8.28
N ALA A 133 2.38 3.35 -7.99
CA ALA A 133 3.18 2.58 -8.92
C ALA A 133 2.55 1.19 -9.10
N THR A 134 2.78 0.55 -10.24
CA THR A 134 2.51 -0.87 -10.41
C THR A 134 3.81 -1.62 -10.18
N THR A 135 3.85 -2.51 -9.20
CA THR A 135 5.03 -3.35 -8.97
C THR A 135 4.77 -4.79 -9.39
N ALA A 136 5.78 -5.44 -9.93
CA ALA A 136 5.78 -6.87 -10.23
C ALA A 136 6.94 -7.51 -9.46
N SER A 137 6.65 -8.26 -8.42
CA SER A 137 7.61 -8.93 -7.54
C SER A 137 7.72 -10.40 -7.88
N VAL A 138 8.93 -10.94 -7.92
CA VAL A 138 9.19 -12.33 -8.30
C VAL A 138 9.68 -13.13 -7.10
N ILE A 139 8.95 -14.20 -6.79
CA ILE A 139 9.31 -15.18 -5.76
C ILE A 139 9.72 -16.48 -6.45
N ASP A 140 10.89 -17.00 -6.12
CA ASP A 140 11.40 -18.25 -6.68
C ASP A 140 10.70 -19.50 -6.07
N LYS A 141 11.00 -20.68 -6.61
CA LYS A 141 10.44 -21.95 -6.13
C LYS A 141 10.77 -22.30 -4.67
N ASN A 142 11.75 -21.61 -4.07
CA ASN A 142 12.18 -21.82 -2.69
C ASN A 142 11.58 -20.75 -1.74
N GLY A 143 10.63 -19.92 -2.22
CA GLY A 143 10.04 -18.82 -1.43
C GLY A 143 11.00 -17.61 -1.25
N CYS A 144 12.01 -17.47 -2.09
CA CYS A 144 12.93 -16.32 -2.02
C CYS A 144 12.47 -15.19 -2.93
N PHE A 145 12.50 -13.96 -2.43
CA PHE A 145 12.31 -12.76 -3.24
C PHE A 145 13.59 -12.53 -4.08
N ILE A 146 13.49 -12.62 -5.40
CA ILE A 146 14.64 -12.58 -6.30
C ILE A 146 14.73 -11.29 -7.13
N GLY A 147 13.70 -10.50 -7.17
CA GLY A 147 13.69 -9.22 -7.90
C GLY A 147 12.30 -8.66 -8.11
N CYS A 148 12.25 -7.46 -8.66
CA CYS A 148 10.99 -6.78 -8.98
C CYS A 148 11.16 -5.85 -10.18
N SER A 149 10.03 -5.46 -10.77
CA SER A 149 9.90 -4.35 -11.70
C SER A 149 8.93 -3.32 -11.15
N ILE A 150 9.21 -2.04 -11.40
CA ILE A 150 8.35 -0.94 -10.97
C ILE A 150 7.95 -0.15 -12.21
N LEU A 151 6.64 -0.04 -12.42
CA LEU A 151 6.03 0.68 -13.53
C LEU A 151 5.18 1.83 -13.00
N CYS A 152 4.84 2.75 -13.87
CA CYS A 152 3.90 3.82 -13.55
C CYS A 152 2.50 3.23 -13.33
N GLY A 153 1.86 3.56 -12.20
CA GLY A 153 0.47 3.15 -11.97
C GLY A 153 -0.50 3.86 -12.94
N VAL A 154 -1.63 3.25 -13.23
CA VAL A 154 -2.61 3.73 -14.23
C VAL A 154 -3.05 5.17 -13.98
N LYS A 155 -3.42 5.50 -12.73
CA LYS A 155 -3.82 6.87 -12.37
C LYS A 155 -2.67 7.86 -12.48
N THR A 156 -1.47 7.43 -12.08
CA THR A 156 -0.26 8.26 -12.16
C THR A 156 0.08 8.57 -13.62
N ALA A 157 -0.03 7.59 -14.51
CA ALA A 157 0.19 7.77 -15.96
C ALA A 157 -0.82 8.77 -16.57
N LEU A 158 -2.11 8.65 -16.24
CA LEU A 158 -3.14 9.61 -16.70
C LEU A 158 -2.87 11.01 -16.19
N ASN A 159 -2.53 11.16 -14.91
CA ASN A 159 -2.20 12.47 -14.33
C ASN A 159 -0.93 13.06 -14.96
N ALA A 160 0.08 12.25 -15.23
CA ALA A 160 1.31 12.70 -15.90
C ALA A 160 1.05 13.20 -17.32
N LEU A 161 0.19 12.51 -18.09
CA LEU A 161 -0.23 12.99 -19.42
C LEU A 161 -0.96 14.33 -19.34
N ALA A 162 -1.90 14.48 -18.39
CA ALA A 162 -2.65 15.73 -18.24
C ALA A 162 -1.76 16.89 -17.76
N SER A 163 -0.83 16.65 -16.83
CA SER A 163 0.06 17.69 -16.30
C SER A 163 1.25 17.99 -17.20
N GLY A 164 1.72 17.02 -17.97
CA GLY A 164 2.89 17.13 -18.86
C GLY A 164 2.57 17.66 -20.25
N THR A 165 1.30 17.92 -20.60
CA THR A 165 0.89 18.40 -21.94
C THR A 165 -0.11 19.55 -21.84
N ALA A 166 -0.11 20.41 -22.85
CA ALA A 166 -0.98 21.60 -22.87
C ALA A 166 -2.45 21.29 -23.24
N GLN A 167 -2.74 20.15 -23.85
CA GLN A 167 -4.06 19.89 -24.46
C GLN A 167 -4.76 18.64 -23.91
N LEU A 168 -4.05 17.74 -23.22
CA LEU A 168 -4.66 16.54 -22.69
C LEU A 168 -5.43 16.85 -21.39
N PRO A 169 -6.73 16.53 -21.33
CA PRO A 169 -7.56 16.84 -20.16
C PRO A 169 -7.27 15.89 -19.00
N GLN A 170 -7.58 16.35 -17.79
CA GLN A 170 -7.68 15.46 -16.62
C GLN A 170 -8.92 14.58 -16.77
N ILE A 171 -8.76 13.27 -16.63
CA ILE A 171 -9.85 12.30 -16.80
C ILE A 171 -9.81 11.22 -15.74
N ASP A 172 -10.96 10.63 -15.45
CA ASP A 172 -11.06 9.49 -14.54
C ASP A 172 -10.74 8.17 -15.24
N ILE A 173 -10.29 7.20 -14.45
CA ILE A 173 -10.08 5.82 -14.90
C ILE A 173 -11.46 5.18 -15.10
N VAL A 174 -11.75 4.84 -16.33
CA VAL A 174 -12.95 4.10 -16.74
C VAL A 174 -12.51 3.04 -17.74
N ALA A 175 -13.10 1.85 -17.68
CA ALA A 175 -12.82 0.78 -18.61
C ALA A 175 -13.03 1.26 -20.07
N PRO A 176 -12.01 1.16 -20.94
CA PRO A 176 -12.15 1.59 -22.32
C PRO A 176 -13.03 0.62 -23.10
N LYS A 177 -13.92 1.16 -23.95
CA LYS A 177 -14.81 0.36 -24.79
C LYS A 177 -14.11 -0.18 -26.04
N MET A 178 -13.02 0.46 -26.47
CA MET A 178 -12.30 0.15 -27.71
C MET A 178 -10.78 0.36 -27.49
N GLN A 179 -9.99 -0.44 -28.17
CA GLN A 179 -8.54 -0.34 -28.19
C GLN A 179 -8.05 0.94 -28.89
N PHE A 180 -8.65 1.27 -30.03
CA PHE A 180 -8.39 2.51 -30.78
C PHE A 180 -9.63 3.38 -30.69
N ALA A 181 -9.55 4.44 -29.88
CA ALA A 181 -10.67 5.32 -29.60
C ALA A 181 -10.60 6.59 -30.45
N GLN A 182 -11.67 7.40 -30.44
CA GLN A 182 -11.87 8.49 -31.41
C GLN A 182 -11.86 9.88 -30.78
N THR A 183 -11.81 10.02 -29.44
CA THR A 183 -11.71 11.29 -28.74
C THR A 183 -10.48 11.29 -27.83
N LEU A 184 -9.92 12.46 -27.53
CA LEU A 184 -8.73 12.57 -26.67
C LEU A 184 -8.89 11.82 -25.36
N SER A 185 -10.00 12.01 -24.65
CA SER A 185 -10.27 11.34 -23.38
C SER A 185 -10.34 9.82 -23.52
N THR A 186 -11.00 9.31 -24.57
CA THR A 186 -11.12 7.86 -24.81
C THR A 186 -9.80 7.26 -25.30
N CYS A 187 -9.02 7.99 -26.09
CA CYS A 187 -7.67 7.58 -26.50
C CYS A 187 -6.72 7.48 -25.30
N MET A 188 -6.73 8.46 -24.39
CA MET A 188 -5.94 8.42 -23.16
C MET A 188 -6.31 7.23 -22.30
N ARG A 189 -7.61 6.97 -22.08
CA ARG A 189 -8.08 5.80 -21.31
C ARG A 189 -7.61 4.49 -21.93
N SER A 190 -7.81 4.36 -23.24
CA SER A 190 -7.44 3.15 -23.98
C SER A 190 -5.94 2.90 -23.91
N GLY A 191 -5.11 3.90 -24.25
CA GLY A 191 -3.66 3.80 -24.23
C GLY A 191 -3.12 3.50 -22.83
N THR A 192 -3.66 4.13 -21.80
CA THR A 192 -3.18 3.92 -20.43
C THR A 192 -3.62 2.55 -19.88
N VAL A 193 -4.88 2.15 -20.05
CA VAL A 193 -5.38 0.88 -19.49
C VAL A 193 -4.78 -0.32 -20.22
N TYR A 194 -4.84 -0.34 -21.55
CA TYR A 194 -4.28 -1.47 -22.32
C TYR A 194 -2.76 -1.45 -22.41
N GLY A 195 -2.13 -0.28 -22.24
CA GLY A 195 -0.67 -0.18 -22.18
C GLY A 195 -0.07 -0.60 -20.83
N THR A 196 -0.91 -0.78 -19.79
CA THR A 196 -0.50 -1.25 -18.48
C THR A 196 -0.81 -2.75 -18.27
N ALA A 197 -1.74 -3.30 -19.06
CA ALA A 197 -2.10 -4.72 -19.04
C ALA A 197 -1.13 -5.56 -19.90
#